data_029b3d8f3b7c67309aad6d393661f851
#
_entry.id   029b3d8f3b7c67309aad6d393661f851
#
_cell.length_a   1.000
_cell.length_b   1.000
_cell.length_c   1.000
_cell.angle_alpha   90.00
_cell.angle_beta   90.00
_cell.angle_gamma   90.00
#
_symmetry.space_group_name_H-M   'P 1'
#
loop_
_entity.id
_entity.type
_entity.pdbx_description
1 polymer ?
#
loop_
_entity_poly.entity_id
_entity_poly.type
_entity_poly.pdbx_seq_one_letter_code
_entity_poly.pdbx_strand_id
1 'polypeptide(L)'
;MTRILLADDNQDLRSALALLLETRLGATIVGEASTMESLLSQAAIAQPDIVLLDWELPGKPEADRIVVVRSVAPGARLIVVSARPESAMQAAGADGFVNKTDPPERILDIFKE
;
A
#
# COMPACT_ATOMS: atom_id res chain seq x y z
N MET A 1 6.59 -14.19 -9.00
CA MET A 1 5.78 -14.07 -7.78
C MET A 1 5.70 -12.61 -7.36
N THR A 2 4.52 -12.12 -7.07
CA THR A 2 4.34 -10.71 -6.73
C THR A 2 4.82 -10.42 -5.33
N ARG A 3 5.68 -9.42 -5.18
CA ARG A 3 6.26 -9.01 -3.90
C ARG A 3 5.58 -7.73 -3.46
N ILE A 4 4.97 -7.76 -2.28
CA ILE A 4 4.13 -6.66 -1.79
C ILE A 4 4.65 -6.14 -0.46
N LEU A 5 4.71 -4.82 -0.33
CA LEU A 5 5.01 -4.13 0.91
C LEU A 5 3.72 -3.48 1.42
N LEU A 6 3.33 -3.80 2.65
CA LEU A 6 2.11 -3.28 3.26
C LEU A 6 2.45 -2.15 4.22
N ALA A 7 1.77 -1.02 4.08
CA ALA A 7 1.95 0.14 4.94
C ALA A 7 0.61 0.57 5.52
N ASP A 8 0.38 0.26 6.79
CA ASP A 8 -0.85 0.57 7.51
C ASP A 8 -0.55 0.56 9.01
N ASP A 9 -1.06 1.54 9.74
CA ASP A 9 -0.82 1.62 11.19
C ASP A 9 -1.74 0.68 11.99
N ASN A 10 -2.76 0.11 11.37
CA ASN A 10 -3.63 -0.85 11.99
C ASN A 10 -3.07 -2.26 11.78
N GLN A 11 -2.49 -2.83 12.83
CA GLN A 11 -1.86 -4.15 12.74
C GLN A 11 -2.84 -5.26 12.37
N ASP A 12 -4.05 -5.21 12.89
CA ASP A 12 -5.06 -6.26 12.61
C ASP A 12 -5.45 -6.24 11.14
N LEU A 13 -5.67 -5.07 10.57
CA LEU A 13 -5.99 -4.95 9.15
C LEU A 13 -4.79 -5.38 8.30
N ARG A 14 -3.59 -4.97 8.67
CA ARG A 14 -2.38 -5.34 7.95
C ARG A 14 -2.20 -6.85 7.92
N SER A 15 -2.41 -7.52 9.06
CA SER A 15 -2.32 -8.98 9.15
C SER A 15 -3.38 -9.66 8.30
N ALA A 16 -4.60 -9.15 8.31
CA ALA A 16 -5.70 -9.71 7.51
C ALA A 16 -5.40 -9.57 6.01
N LEU A 17 -4.91 -8.41 5.59
CA LEU A 17 -4.55 -8.20 4.18
C LEU A 17 -3.38 -9.10 3.76
N ALA A 18 -2.38 -9.25 4.62
CA ALA A 18 -1.24 -10.13 4.33
C ALA A 18 -1.72 -11.56 4.08
N LEU A 19 -2.55 -12.07 4.97
CA LEU A 19 -3.08 -13.43 4.83
C LEU A 19 -3.90 -13.59 3.55
N LEU A 20 -4.75 -12.62 3.26
CA LEU A 20 -5.59 -12.64 2.07
C LEU A 20 -4.75 -12.65 0.79
N LEU A 21 -3.76 -11.78 0.71
CA LEU A 21 -2.90 -11.67 -0.47
C LEU A 21 -2.04 -12.91 -0.66
N GLU A 22 -1.52 -13.45 0.43
CA GLU A 22 -0.71 -14.67 0.38
C GLU A 22 -1.56 -15.87 -0.06
N THR A 23 -2.75 -16.03 0.50
CA THR A 23 -3.59 -17.21 0.24
C THR A 23 -4.34 -17.14 -1.09
N ARG A 24 -4.79 -15.94 -1.49
CA ARG A 24 -5.61 -15.79 -2.69
C ARG A 24 -4.79 -15.50 -3.95
N LEU A 25 -3.67 -14.83 -3.81
CA LEU A 25 -2.85 -14.41 -4.95
C LEU A 25 -1.50 -15.12 -5.00
N GLY A 26 -1.12 -15.84 -3.95
CA GLY A 26 0.21 -16.42 -3.87
C GLY A 26 1.29 -15.35 -3.77
N ALA A 27 0.94 -14.15 -3.29
CA ALA A 27 1.90 -13.07 -3.15
C ALA A 27 2.88 -13.32 -2.02
N THR A 28 4.04 -12.68 -2.10
CA THR A 28 5.02 -12.67 -1.02
C THR A 28 4.98 -11.30 -0.35
N ILE A 29 4.73 -11.26 0.95
CA ILE A 29 4.77 -10.02 1.71
C ILE A 29 6.22 -9.79 2.12
N VAL A 30 6.85 -8.78 1.52
CA VAL A 30 8.27 -8.52 1.71
C VAL A 30 8.55 -7.54 2.84
N GLY A 31 7.51 -6.95 3.41
CA GLY A 31 7.65 -6.07 4.57
C GLY A 31 6.32 -5.52 5.01
N GLU A 32 6.30 -5.00 6.24
CA GLU A 32 5.14 -4.33 6.82
C GLU A 32 5.62 -3.09 7.55
N ALA A 33 4.96 -1.97 7.31
CA ALA A 33 5.33 -0.69 7.88
C ALA A 33 4.13 -0.03 8.55
N SER A 34 4.36 0.60 9.70
CA SER A 34 3.33 1.32 10.44
C SER A 34 3.51 2.84 10.40
N THR A 35 4.56 3.32 9.75
CA THR A 35 4.83 4.76 9.56
C THR A 35 5.42 4.98 8.17
N MET A 36 5.37 6.24 7.71
CA MET A 36 6.00 6.59 6.44
C MET A 36 7.52 6.38 6.48
N GLU A 37 8.17 6.69 7.59
CA GLU A 37 9.61 6.48 7.73
C GLU A 37 9.98 5.03 7.54
N SER A 38 9.28 4.12 8.22
CA SER A 38 9.52 2.68 8.08
C SER A 38 9.22 2.20 6.66
N LEU A 39 8.14 2.70 6.05
CA LEU A 39 7.80 2.36 4.67
C LEU A 39 8.94 2.73 3.72
N LEU A 40 9.44 3.94 3.81
CA LEU A 40 10.48 4.41 2.91
C LEU A 40 11.77 3.60 3.05
N SER A 41 12.16 3.30 4.30
CA SER A 41 13.34 2.47 4.56
C SER A 41 13.20 1.07 3.98
N GLN A 42 12.05 0.42 4.20
CA GLN A 42 11.82 -0.93 3.71
C GLN A 42 11.69 -0.97 2.19
N ALA A 43 11.01 0.00 1.61
CA ALA A 43 10.83 0.07 0.17
C ALA A 43 12.15 0.25 -0.57
N ALA A 44 13.05 1.07 -0.04
CA ALA A 44 14.36 1.29 -0.64
C ALA A 44 15.18 0.00 -0.69
N ILE A 45 15.09 -0.82 0.34
CA ILE A 45 15.84 -2.06 0.43
C ILE A 45 15.18 -3.18 -0.37
N ALA A 46 13.88 -3.38 -0.18
CA ALA A 46 13.17 -4.51 -0.76
C ALA A 46 12.83 -4.34 -2.24
N GLN A 47 12.68 -3.11 -2.71
CA GLN A 47 12.23 -2.81 -4.08
C GLN A 47 11.03 -3.68 -4.45
N PRO A 48 9.88 -3.49 -3.77
CA PRO A 48 8.71 -4.35 -4.01
C PRO A 48 8.10 -4.12 -5.39
N ASP A 49 7.28 -5.07 -5.83
CA ASP A 49 6.50 -4.90 -7.05
C ASP A 49 5.29 -4.00 -6.82
N ILE A 50 4.73 -4.05 -5.61
CA ILE A 50 3.55 -3.27 -5.24
C ILE A 50 3.72 -2.75 -3.83
N VAL A 51 3.35 -1.49 -3.62
CA VAL A 51 3.21 -0.88 -2.29
C VAL A 51 1.73 -0.63 -2.06
N LEU A 52 1.18 -1.19 -0.97
CA LEU A 52 -0.17 -0.85 -0.50
C LEU A 52 0.00 0.20 0.58
N LEU A 53 -0.41 1.42 0.29
CA LEU A 53 -0.19 2.57 1.15
C LEU A 53 -1.50 3.06 1.77
N ASP A 54 -1.62 2.94 3.09
CA ASP A 54 -2.67 3.59 3.86
C ASP A 54 -2.46 5.10 3.79
N TRP A 55 -3.44 5.83 3.22
CA TRP A 55 -3.31 7.28 3.05
C TRP A 55 -3.23 8.04 4.37
N GLU A 56 -3.75 7.45 5.45
CA GLU A 56 -3.70 8.03 6.79
C GLU A 56 -2.49 7.57 7.61
N LEU A 57 -1.50 6.95 6.96
CA LEU A 57 -0.28 6.50 7.63
C LEU A 57 0.46 7.67 8.27
N PRO A 58 0.90 7.56 9.56
CA PRO A 58 1.65 8.65 10.19
C PRO A 58 2.97 8.95 9.50
N GLY A 59 3.34 10.22 9.48
CA GLY A 59 4.63 10.66 8.96
C GLY A 59 4.52 11.81 7.98
N LYS A 60 5.09 11.66 6.79
CA LYS A 60 5.18 12.71 5.78
C LYS A 60 3.82 13.32 5.44
N PRO A 61 3.77 14.62 5.08
CA PRO A 61 2.54 15.24 4.60
C PRO A 61 1.92 14.48 3.43
N GLU A 62 0.58 14.48 3.36
CA GLU A 62 -0.12 13.74 2.32
C GLU A 62 0.28 14.17 0.91
N ALA A 63 0.54 15.46 0.72
CA ALA A 63 0.89 16.00 -0.59
C ALA A 63 2.18 15.38 -1.18
N ASP A 64 3.08 14.91 -0.31
CA ASP A 64 4.39 14.43 -0.74
C ASP A 64 4.50 12.91 -0.80
N ARG A 65 3.49 12.18 -0.33
CA ARG A 65 3.58 10.72 -0.15
C ARG A 65 3.89 9.96 -1.42
N ILE A 66 3.19 10.27 -2.50
CA ILE A 66 3.38 9.58 -3.77
C ILE A 66 4.77 9.84 -4.31
N VAL A 67 5.20 11.11 -4.28
CA VAL A 67 6.51 11.51 -4.80
C VAL A 67 7.63 10.79 -4.06
N VAL A 68 7.59 10.77 -2.72
CA VAL A 68 8.68 10.16 -1.95
C VAL A 68 8.70 8.63 -2.09
N VAL A 69 7.54 7.98 -2.17
CA VAL A 69 7.51 6.53 -2.38
C VAL A 69 8.08 6.18 -3.76
N ARG A 70 7.68 6.92 -4.79
CA ARG A 70 8.19 6.68 -6.14
C ARG A 70 9.69 6.96 -6.26
N SER A 71 10.22 7.88 -5.44
CA SER A 71 11.65 8.17 -5.48
C SER A 71 12.50 7.03 -4.91
N VAL A 72 11.98 6.28 -3.93
CA VAL A 72 12.73 5.17 -3.32
C VAL A 72 12.42 3.82 -3.96
N ALA A 73 11.25 3.67 -4.57
CA ALA A 73 10.84 2.42 -5.23
C ALA A 73 10.18 2.73 -6.59
N PRO A 74 10.95 3.21 -7.57
CA PRO A 74 10.37 3.69 -8.84
C PRO A 74 9.71 2.59 -9.67
N GLY A 75 10.07 1.33 -9.46
CA GLY A 75 9.47 0.22 -10.19
C GLY A 75 8.20 -0.32 -9.57
N ALA A 76 7.80 0.16 -8.40
CA ALA A 76 6.63 -0.36 -7.70
C ALA A 76 5.34 0.29 -8.20
N ARG A 77 4.29 -0.52 -8.31
CA ARG A 77 2.93 0.01 -8.44
C ARG A 77 2.49 0.49 -7.07
N LEU A 78 1.89 1.67 -7.04
CA LEU A 78 1.44 2.27 -5.79
C LEU A 78 -0.08 2.23 -5.71
N ILE A 79 -0.60 1.45 -4.77
CA ILE A 79 -2.03 1.32 -4.52
C ILE A 79 -2.34 2.01 -3.21
N VAL A 80 -3.18 3.03 -3.24
CA VAL A 80 -3.55 3.79 -2.06
C VAL A 80 -4.84 3.22 -1.46
N VAL A 81 -4.86 3.08 -0.14
CA VAL A 81 -6.02 2.60 0.61
C VAL A 81 -6.43 3.69 1.58
N SER A 82 -7.70 4.08 1.59
CA SER A 82 -8.18 5.12 2.49
C SER A 82 -9.66 4.93 2.83
N ALA A 83 -10.03 5.31 4.06
CA ALA A 83 -11.42 5.33 4.50
C ALA A 83 -12.15 6.61 4.06
N ARG A 84 -11.43 7.59 3.52
CA ARG A 84 -12.00 8.88 3.12
C ARG A 84 -12.07 8.99 1.59
N PRO A 85 -13.28 9.08 1.01
CA PRO A 85 -13.43 9.17 -0.44
C PRO A 85 -12.68 10.35 -1.07
N GLU A 86 -12.59 11.48 -0.36
CA GLU A 86 -11.90 12.68 -0.83
C GLU A 86 -10.40 12.46 -1.02
N SER A 87 -9.83 11.44 -0.36
CA SER A 87 -8.42 11.12 -0.52
C SER A 87 -8.08 10.64 -1.94
N ALA A 88 -9.07 10.18 -2.70
CA ALA A 88 -8.84 9.75 -4.07
C ALA A 88 -8.28 10.88 -4.94
N MET A 89 -8.72 12.11 -4.71
CA MET A 89 -8.19 13.27 -5.44
C MET A 89 -6.77 13.60 -5.02
N GLN A 90 -6.49 13.51 -3.73
CA GLN A 90 -5.14 13.77 -3.19
C GLN A 90 -4.15 12.71 -3.65
N ALA A 91 -4.63 11.49 -3.87
CA ALA A 91 -3.82 10.36 -4.30
C ALA A 91 -3.89 10.14 -5.82
N ALA A 92 -4.17 11.19 -6.60
CA ALA A 92 -4.41 11.07 -8.04
C ALA A 92 -3.21 10.54 -8.82
N GLY A 93 -1.99 10.63 -8.28
CA GLY A 93 -0.80 10.08 -8.92
C GLY A 93 -0.57 8.60 -8.65
N ALA A 94 -1.42 7.96 -7.86
CA ALA A 94 -1.29 6.54 -7.55
C ALA A 94 -1.76 5.69 -8.75
N ASP A 95 -1.33 4.43 -8.78
CA ASP A 95 -1.74 3.49 -9.81
C ASP A 95 -3.11 2.88 -9.54
N GLY A 96 -3.57 2.93 -8.30
CA GLY A 96 -4.89 2.47 -7.93
C GLY A 96 -5.34 3.02 -6.58
N PHE A 97 -6.63 2.93 -6.31
CA PHE A 97 -7.21 3.41 -5.07
C PHE A 97 -8.27 2.41 -4.59
N VAL A 98 -8.21 2.07 -3.30
CA VAL A 98 -9.15 1.15 -2.66
C VAL A 98 -9.77 1.84 -1.46
N ASN A 99 -11.09 1.75 -1.32
CA ASN A 99 -11.79 2.28 -0.16
C ASN A 99 -11.70 1.28 0.99
N LYS A 100 -11.16 1.73 2.13
CA LYS A 100 -10.97 0.91 3.32
C LYS A 100 -12.27 0.41 3.94
N THR A 101 -13.39 1.08 3.65
CA THR A 101 -14.71 0.66 4.15
C THR A 101 -15.30 -0.49 3.35
N ASP A 102 -14.75 -0.79 2.18
CA ASP A 102 -15.15 -1.96 1.42
C ASP A 102 -14.62 -3.24 2.09
N PRO A 103 -15.24 -4.40 1.84
CA PRO A 103 -14.70 -5.66 2.35
C PRO A 103 -13.26 -5.86 1.88
N PRO A 104 -12.37 -6.44 2.73
CA PRO A 104 -10.97 -6.66 2.34
C PRO A 104 -10.79 -7.40 1.01
N GLU A 105 -11.73 -8.28 0.64
CA GLU A 105 -11.66 -9.03 -0.60
C GLU A 105 -11.71 -8.13 -1.84
N ARG A 106 -12.21 -6.92 -1.71
CA ARG A 106 -12.26 -5.95 -2.82
C ARG A 106 -10.88 -5.56 -3.31
N ILE A 107 -9.88 -5.64 -2.45
CA ILE A 107 -8.52 -5.32 -2.87
C ILE A 107 -8.03 -6.29 -3.96
N LEU A 108 -8.58 -7.50 -3.97
CA LEU A 108 -8.21 -8.50 -4.98
C LEU A 108 -8.61 -8.07 -6.40
N ASP A 109 -9.64 -7.24 -6.52
CA ASP A 109 -10.12 -6.78 -7.84
C ASP A 109 -9.06 -5.95 -8.57
N ILE A 110 -8.23 -5.23 -7.83
CA ILE A 110 -7.15 -4.43 -8.41
C ILE A 110 -6.09 -5.29 -9.09
N PHE A 111 -5.93 -6.53 -8.63
CA PHE A 111 -4.92 -7.45 -9.16
C PHE A 111 -5.44 -8.33 -10.30
N LYS A 112 -6.68 -8.19 -10.69
CA LYS A 112 -7.29 -9.02 -11.73
C LYS A 112 -7.06 -8.50 -13.16
N GLU A 113 -6.40 -7.40 -13.29
CA GLU A 113 -6.15 -6.79 -14.59
C GLU A 113 -4.99 -7.42 -15.32
#